data_3efded92c9d1cc9b5efded4498d3f5da
#
_entry.id   3efded92c9d1cc9b5efded4498d3f5da
#
_cell.length_a   1.000
_cell.length_b   1.000
_cell.length_c   1.000
_cell.angle_alpha   90.00
_cell.angle_beta   90.00
_cell.angle_gamma   90.00
#
_symmetry.space_group_name_H-M   'P 1'
#
loop_
_entity.id
_entity.type
_entity.pdbx_description
1 polymer ?
#
loop_
_entity_poly.entity_id
_entity_poly.type
_entity_poly.pdbx_seq_one_letter_code
_entity_poly.pdbx_strand_id
1 'polypeptide(L)'
;MKQGLQLKFSQQLAMTPQLQQAIRLLQLSTLELQQEIQLALESNPLLEQTDLHEEIETKETPDSESLDTREALEQKDMPEELPLDATWDEIYTAGTPSGMSNDYSDDELPVYQGETTQTLQDYLMWQVDLTPFSETDAAIATSIVDAVDETGYLTVPLEDILESMGNENVALDEVEAVLKRIQHFDPIGVAARNLRECLLVQLSQYAKDTPYLAEARLVISEYLDLLGNHDFRTMIRLSRLKEDTLKEAIALIQSLDPRPGQSINTGESEYVIPDVLVHKDKGRWTVELNADSIPRLKINQQYAAMGNNTRNDSDGQFIRSNLQEAKWLIKSLESRNETLLKVARCIVEQQVAFFENGPEFMKPMVLADIAQAVDMHESTISRVTTQKFLHSPRGIFELKYFFSSHVNTDSGGEASSTAIRALVKKLVAAENPAKPLSDSKLTTLLCEQGIMVARRTVAKYRESLSIPPSNQRKQLI
;
A
#
# COMPACT_ATOMS: atom_id res chain seq x y z
N MET A 1 15.87 -61.99 -35.43
CA MET A 1 15.47 -60.93 -34.57
C MET A 1 15.78 -59.60 -35.28
N LYS A 2 14.75 -58.87 -35.76
CA LYS A 2 14.93 -57.58 -36.39
C LYS A 2 14.57 -56.52 -35.29
N GLN A 3 15.57 -55.79 -34.79
CA GLN A 3 15.40 -54.66 -33.92
C GLN A 3 14.96 -53.48 -34.77
N GLY A 4 13.70 -53.10 -34.65
CA GLY A 4 13.18 -51.86 -35.23
C GLY A 4 13.57 -50.69 -34.33
N LEU A 5 14.40 -49.76 -34.81
CA LEU A 5 14.68 -48.48 -34.20
C LEU A 5 13.41 -47.63 -34.26
N GLN A 6 12.72 -47.49 -33.14
CA GLN A 6 11.69 -46.44 -32.96
C GLN A 6 12.39 -45.13 -32.63
N LEU A 7 12.52 -44.25 -33.62
CA LEU A 7 12.87 -42.85 -33.41
C LEU A 7 11.68 -42.15 -32.72
N LYS A 8 11.75 -41.98 -31.40
CA LYS A 8 10.91 -41.02 -30.67
C LYS A 8 11.38 -39.62 -31.03
N PHE A 9 10.70 -38.97 -31.96
CA PHE A 9 10.78 -37.51 -32.11
C PHE A 9 10.15 -36.88 -30.87
N SER A 10 10.93 -36.51 -29.89
CA SER A 10 10.52 -35.55 -28.90
C SER A 10 10.56 -34.17 -29.58
N GLN A 11 9.44 -33.71 -30.08
CA GLN A 11 9.26 -32.31 -30.40
C GLN A 11 9.37 -31.52 -29.09
N GLN A 12 10.54 -31.02 -28.78
CA GLN A 12 10.66 -29.92 -27.84
C GLN A 12 9.96 -28.74 -28.53
N LEU A 13 8.77 -28.41 -28.05
CA LEU A 13 8.07 -27.20 -28.38
C LEU A 13 8.95 -26.04 -27.90
N ALA A 14 9.83 -25.56 -28.81
CA ALA A 14 10.56 -24.31 -28.56
C ALA A 14 9.51 -23.19 -28.47
N MET A 15 9.35 -22.66 -27.27
CA MET A 15 8.45 -21.51 -27.04
C MET A 15 8.91 -20.35 -27.92
N THR A 16 8.01 -19.85 -28.76
CA THR A 16 8.30 -18.66 -29.56
C THR A 16 8.48 -17.45 -28.63
N PRO A 17 9.36 -16.49 -28.96
CA PRO A 17 9.58 -15.30 -28.14
C PRO A 17 8.29 -14.51 -27.87
N GLN A 18 7.38 -14.49 -28.84
CA GLN A 18 6.05 -13.87 -28.68
C GLN A 18 5.19 -14.53 -27.59
N LEU A 19 5.23 -15.88 -27.52
CA LEU A 19 4.51 -16.60 -26.47
C LEU A 19 5.12 -16.34 -25.09
N GLN A 20 6.42 -16.21 -24.99
CA GLN A 20 7.13 -15.86 -23.74
C GLN A 20 6.76 -14.46 -23.26
N GLN A 21 6.69 -13.48 -24.18
CA GLN A 21 6.24 -12.12 -23.87
C GLN A 21 4.76 -12.11 -23.43
N ALA A 22 3.87 -12.83 -24.09
CA ALA A 22 2.47 -12.92 -23.69
C ALA A 22 2.32 -13.50 -22.28
N ILE A 23 3.09 -14.55 -21.94
CA ILE A 23 3.10 -15.13 -20.60
C ILE A 23 3.66 -14.14 -19.56
N ARG A 24 4.69 -13.37 -19.91
CA ARG A 24 5.25 -12.32 -19.05
C ARG A 24 4.22 -11.24 -18.78
N LEU A 25 3.52 -10.75 -19.82
CA LEU A 25 2.46 -9.75 -19.67
C LEU A 25 1.32 -10.19 -18.73
N LEU A 26 1.01 -11.49 -18.65
CA LEU A 26 0.02 -12.02 -17.71
C LEU A 26 0.47 -11.90 -16.24
N GLN A 27 1.77 -11.90 -15.96
CA GLN A 27 2.33 -11.88 -14.60
C GLN A 27 2.50 -10.47 -14.04
N LEU A 28 2.69 -9.46 -14.91
CA LEU A 28 3.01 -8.10 -14.50
C LEU A 28 1.90 -7.49 -13.63
N SER A 29 2.31 -6.78 -12.59
CA SER A 29 1.43 -5.89 -11.82
C SER A 29 0.93 -4.73 -12.69
N THR A 30 -0.01 -3.90 -12.20
CA THR A 30 -0.48 -2.71 -12.93
C THR A 30 0.63 -1.72 -13.19
N LEU A 31 1.49 -1.48 -12.20
CA LEU A 31 2.61 -0.54 -12.29
C LEU A 31 3.69 -1.04 -13.27
N GLU A 32 4.08 -2.31 -13.17
CA GLU A 32 5.03 -2.91 -14.11
C GLU A 32 4.48 -2.95 -15.54
N LEU A 33 3.16 -3.17 -15.69
CA LEU A 33 2.50 -3.12 -16.99
C LEU A 33 2.56 -1.73 -17.61
N GLN A 34 2.32 -0.68 -16.83
CA GLN A 34 2.45 0.71 -17.28
C GLN A 34 3.87 1.02 -17.75
N GLN A 35 4.88 0.57 -17.02
CA GLN A 35 6.29 0.71 -17.41
C GLN A 35 6.60 -0.02 -18.73
N GLU A 36 6.14 -1.27 -18.90
CA GLU A 36 6.36 -2.05 -20.14
C GLU A 36 5.65 -1.39 -21.34
N ILE A 37 4.45 -0.83 -21.12
CA ILE A 37 3.72 -0.09 -22.15
C ILE A 37 4.44 1.21 -22.50
N GLN A 38 4.97 1.93 -21.54
CA GLN A 38 5.74 3.15 -21.81
C GLN A 38 6.99 2.84 -22.65
N LEU A 39 7.73 1.78 -22.33
CA LEU A 39 8.84 1.30 -23.15
C LEU A 39 8.40 0.91 -24.57
N ALA A 40 7.21 0.30 -24.70
CA ALA A 40 6.66 -0.05 -26.00
C ALA A 40 6.24 1.19 -26.81
N LEU A 41 5.71 2.23 -26.18
CA LEU A 41 5.38 3.52 -26.81
C LEU A 41 6.63 4.26 -27.30
N GLU A 42 7.71 4.21 -26.51
CA GLU A 42 8.99 4.82 -26.88
C GLU A 42 9.66 4.08 -28.06
N SER A 43 9.53 2.75 -28.11
CA SER A 43 10.15 1.91 -29.16
C SER A 43 9.35 1.88 -30.46
N ASN A 44 8.01 2.02 -30.38
CA ASN A 44 7.12 1.85 -31.53
C ASN A 44 6.32 3.14 -31.82
N PRO A 45 6.68 3.91 -32.87
CA PRO A 45 6.03 5.18 -33.20
C PRO A 45 4.59 5.04 -33.72
N LEU A 46 4.09 3.83 -33.92
CA LEU A 46 2.72 3.56 -34.37
C LEU A 46 1.72 3.42 -33.20
N LEU A 47 2.21 3.32 -31.96
CA LEU A 47 1.37 3.21 -30.79
C LEU A 47 1.11 4.59 -30.21
N GLU A 48 -0.15 4.83 -29.84
CA GLU A 48 -0.57 6.05 -29.13
C GLU A 48 -1.39 5.65 -27.90
N GLN A 49 -1.21 6.36 -26.82
CA GLN A 49 -2.03 6.24 -25.63
C GLN A 49 -3.17 7.24 -25.74
N THR A 50 -4.41 6.79 -25.49
CA THR A 50 -5.58 7.67 -25.48
C THR A 50 -5.93 7.98 -24.04
N ASP A 51 -5.85 9.25 -23.65
CA ASP A 51 -6.29 9.72 -22.35
C ASP A 51 -7.82 9.77 -22.27
N LEU A 52 -8.37 9.40 -21.10
CA LEU A 52 -9.82 9.36 -20.87
C LEU A 52 -10.51 10.73 -21.04
N HIS A 53 -9.75 11.83 -20.91
CA HIS A 53 -10.29 13.19 -21.06
C HIS A 53 -10.65 13.56 -22.49
N GLU A 54 -9.93 13.06 -23.50
CA GLU A 54 -10.25 13.39 -24.91
C GLU A 54 -11.54 12.73 -25.45
N GLU A 55 -11.96 11.58 -24.89
CA GLU A 55 -13.19 10.91 -25.34
C GLU A 55 -14.47 11.54 -24.76
N ILE A 56 -14.36 12.29 -23.66
CA ILE A 56 -15.53 12.98 -23.08
C ILE A 56 -15.85 14.23 -23.88
N GLU A 57 -14.84 14.95 -24.37
CA GLU A 57 -15.05 16.15 -25.21
C GLU A 57 -15.59 15.82 -26.62
N THR A 58 -15.33 14.63 -27.15
CA THR A 58 -15.82 14.24 -28.48
C THR A 58 -17.21 13.60 -28.48
N LYS A 59 -17.78 13.27 -27.31
CA LYS A 59 -19.15 12.70 -27.20
C LYS A 59 -20.23 13.69 -26.83
N GLU A 60 -19.88 14.95 -26.56
CA GLU A 60 -20.87 16.00 -26.28
C GLU A 60 -21.21 16.86 -27.50
N THR A 61 -21.46 16.28 -28.67
CA THR A 61 -22.29 16.92 -29.66
C THR A 61 -23.04 15.89 -30.47
N PRO A 62 -24.27 15.58 -30.08
CA PRO A 62 -25.26 15.32 -31.10
C PRO A 62 -26.49 16.19 -30.87
N ASP A 63 -26.92 16.75 -31.94
CA ASP A 63 -28.34 17.11 -32.17
C ASP A 63 -29.07 17.91 -31.09
N SER A 64 -28.71 19.15 -30.94
CA SER A 64 -29.76 20.15 -30.74
C SER A 64 -29.30 21.48 -31.34
N GLU A 65 -30.16 22.00 -32.20
CA GLU A 65 -30.13 23.38 -32.73
C GLU A 65 -29.54 23.60 -34.12
N SER A 66 -30.06 22.88 -35.07
CA SER A 66 -30.10 23.34 -36.46
C SER A 66 -31.29 24.27 -36.74
N LEU A 67 -31.79 25.02 -35.75
CA LEU A 67 -32.97 25.88 -35.93
C LEU A 67 -32.72 27.37 -35.89
N ASP A 68 -31.59 27.84 -35.36
CA ASP A 68 -31.36 29.29 -35.24
C ASP A 68 -30.43 29.94 -36.23
N THR A 69 -29.84 29.14 -37.16
CA THR A 69 -28.93 29.74 -38.17
C THR A 69 -29.66 30.39 -39.35
N ARG A 70 -30.98 30.21 -39.47
CA ARG A 70 -31.77 30.85 -40.50
C ARG A 70 -32.26 32.23 -40.12
N GLU A 71 -32.54 32.50 -38.84
CA GLU A 71 -32.94 33.82 -38.36
C GLU A 71 -31.77 34.81 -38.23
N ALA A 72 -30.54 34.32 -38.01
CA ALA A 72 -29.34 35.16 -37.97
C ALA A 72 -28.90 35.68 -39.36
N LEU A 73 -29.37 35.05 -40.44
CA LEU A 73 -29.07 35.46 -41.82
C LEU A 73 -30.06 36.47 -42.41
N GLU A 74 -31.16 36.79 -41.74
CA GLU A 74 -32.15 37.77 -42.19
C GLU A 74 -32.04 39.16 -41.56
N GLN A 75 -31.15 39.37 -40.62
CA GLN A 75 -30.82 40.74 -40.13
C GLN A 75 -29.77 41.40 -41.05
N LYS A 76 -30.31 42.01 -42.12
CA LYS A 76 -29.64 43.01 -42.91
C LYS A 76 -29.59 44.29 -42.13
N ASP A 77 -28.51 44.53 -41.42
CA ASP A 77 -27.97 45.86 -41.08
C ASP A 77 -26.58 45.65 -40.51
N MET A 78 -25.61 45.50 -41.43
CA MET A 78 -24.21 45.73 -41.07
C MET A 78 -24.03 47.24 -40.95
N PRO A 79 -23.47 47.77 -39.83
CA PRO A 79 -23.02 49.15 -39.79
C PRO A 79 -21.88 49.36 -40.77
N GLU A 80 -22.02 50.32 -41.61
CA GLU A 80 -21.17 50.68 -42.75
C GLU A 80 -19.81 51.31 -42.34
N GLU A 81 -19.54 51.46 -41.05
CA GLU A 81 -18.27 51.99 -40.55
C GLU A 81 -17.77 51.22 -39.33
N LEU A 82 -16.89 50.26 -39.60
CA LEU A 82 -15.94 49.74 -38.61
C LEU A 82 -14.79 50.75 -38.49
N PRO A 83 -14.53 51.32 -37.32
CA PRO A 83 -13.36 52.15 -37.12
C PRO A 83 -12.09 51.31 -37.16
N LEU A 84 -11.52 51.15 -38.32
CA LEU A 84 -10.19 50.58 -38.59
C LEU A 84 -9.10 51.63 -38.34
N ASP A 85 -8.96 52.07 -37.08
CA ASP A 85 -7.87 52.96 -36.68
C ASP A 85 -7.15 52.44 -35.43
N ALA A 86 -6.89 51.13 -35.39
CA ALA A 86 -5.87 50.59 -34.52
C ALA A 86 -4.81 49.94 -35.40
N THR A 87 -3.65 50.53 -35.49
CA THR A 87 -2.48 49.95 -36.17
C THR A 87 -2.10 48.67 -35.43
N TRP A 88 -1.65 47.65 -36.21
CA TRP A 88 -1.24 46.33 -35.68
C TRP A 88 -0.21 46.44 -34.54
N ASP A 89 0.56 47.50 -34.49
CA ASP A 89 1.54 47.77 -33.41
C ASP A 89 0.90 48.08 -32.07
N GLU A 90 -0.32 48.65 -32.01
CA GLU A 90 -1.01 48.94 -30.72
C GLU A 90 -1.65 47.73 -30.10
N ILE A 91 -1.98 46.72 -30.90
CA ILE A 91 -2.60 45.45 -30.41
C ILE A 91 -1.53 44.56 -29.76
N TYR A 92 -0.29 44.62 -30.19
CA TYR A 92 0.81 43.83 -29.60
C TYR A 92 1.54 44.55 -28.46
N THR A 93 1.41 45.85 -28.30
CA THR A 93 2.08 46.61 -27.22
C THR A 93 1.24 46.79 -25.95
N ALA A 94 -0.06 46.50 -25.99
CA ALA A 94 -0.95 46.64 -24.81
C ALA A 94 -0.86 45.52 -23.80
N GLY A 95 0.09 44.59 -23.89
CA GLY A 95 0.20 43.44 -22.99
C GLY A 95 1.59 43.10 -22.44
N THR A 96 2.63 43.86 -22.81
CA THR A 96 3.97 43.66 -22.21
C THR A 96 4.25 44.74 -21.18
N PRO A 97 4.31 44.45 -19.89
CA PRO A 97 4.92 45.33 -18.93
C PRO A 97 6.42 45.43 -19.27
N SER A 98 6.83 46.57 -19.85
CA SER A 98 8.23 46.93 -19.97
C SER A 98 8.76 47.23 -18.57
N GLY A 99 9.23 46.21 -17.88
CA GLY A 99 9.81 46.33 -16.58
C GLY A 99 10.87 45.29 -16.37
N MET A 100 12.11 45.71 -16.45
CA MET A 100 13.32 45.03 -16.02
C MET A 100 13.62 43.68 -16.69
N SER A 101 14.60 43.69 -17.55
CA SER A 101 15.44 42.54 -17.83
C SER A 101 16.11 42.11 -16.53
N ASN A 102 15.46 41.26 -15.78
CA ASN A 102 16.14 40.41 -14.83
C ASN A 102 16.81 39.33 -15.69
N ASP A 103 18.09 39.38 -15.70
CA ASP A 103 19.00 38.34 -16.12
C ASP A 103 18.79 37.17 -15.15
N TYR A 104 17.69 36.40 -15.33
CA TYR A 104 17.49 35.14 -14.65
C TYR A 104 18.43 34.16 -15.36
N SER A 105 19.56 33.91 -14.72
CA SER A 105 20.37 32.75 -14.98
C SER A 105 19.42 31.51 -14.95
N ASP A 106 19.50 30.75 -16.02
CA ASP A 106 18.71 29.54 -16.34
C ASP A 106 18.99 28.37 -15.38
N ASP A 107 19.20 28.69 -14.08
CA ASP A 107 19.57 27.78 -13.00
C ASP A 107 18.51 27.78 -11.89
N GLU A 108 17.28 28.23 -12.16
CA GLU A 108 16.16 27.95 -11.27
C GLU A 108 15.75 26.49 -11.46
N LEU A 109 16.38 25.65 -10.65
CA LEU A 109 15.88 24.31 -10.37
C LEU A 109 14.36 24.40 -10.15
N PRO A 110 13.56 23.54 -10.78
CA PRO A 110 12.13 23.52 -10.56
C PRO A 110 11.89 23.40 -9.06
N VAL A 111 11.23 24.43 -8.50
CA VAL A 111 10.81 24.37 -7.09
C VAL A 111 9.90 23.16 -6.99
N TYR A 112 10.42 22.09 -6.41
CA TYR A 112 9.68 20.89 -6.15
C TYR A 112 8.58 21.23 -5.11
N GLN A 113 7.37 21.46 -5.59
CA GLN A 113 6.17 21.63 -4.76
C GLN A 113 5.57 20.27 -4.37
N GLY A 114 6.42 19.25 -4.14
CA GLY A 114 5.98 18.01 -3.54
C GLY A 114 5.64 18.23 -2.07
N GLU A 115 4.64 17.57 -1.58
CA GLU A 115 4.42 17.43 -0.14
C GLU A 115 5.71 16.86 0.45
N THR A 116 6.46 17.70 1.16
CA THR A 116 7.61 17.24 1.92
C THR A 116 7.06 16.47 3.11
N THR A 117 7.09 15.16 3.04
CA THR A 117 6.87 14.31 4.21
C THR A 117 7.94 14.68 5.23
N GLN A 118 7.53 15.35 6.30
CA GLN A 118 8.42 15.68 7.39
C GLN A 118 8.84 14.39 8.08
N THR A 119 10.12 14.07 8.01
CA THR A 119 10.67 12.95 8.77
C THR A 119 10.82 13.34 10.24
N LEU A 120 10.86 12.34 11.12
CA LEU A 120 11.13 12.59 12.55
C LEU A 120 12.45 13.36 12.74
N GLN A 121 13.48 13.02 11.94
CA GLN A 121 14.79 13.67 12.00
C GLN A 121 14.70 15.14 11.60
N ASP A 122 14.00 15.48 10.51
CA ASP A 122 13.80 16.87 10.10
C ASP A 122 13.08 17.69 11.16
N TYR A 123 12.06 17.09 11.79
CA TYR A 123 11.31 17.74 12.86
C TYR A 123 12.16 17.99 14.12
N LEU A 124 13.01 17.04 14.48
CA LEU A 124 13.93 17.20 15.61
C LEU A 124 15.05 18.21 15.29
N MET A 125 15.59 18.21 14.08
CA MET A 125 16.58 19.20 13.64
C MET A 125 16.01 20.61 13.69
N TRP A 126 14.78 20.80 13.25
CA TRP A 126 14.10 22.09 13.38
C TRP A 126 14.00 22.55 14.85
N GLN A 127 13.74 21.65 15.81
CA GLN A 127 13.73 21.98 17.24
C GLN A 127 15.13 22.26 17.79
N VAL A 128 16.17 21.56 17.30
CA VAL A 128 17.56 21.87 17.63
C VAL A 128 17.92 23.28 17.21
N ASP A 129 17.57 23.70 15.99
CA ASP A 129 17.82 25.05 15.48
C ASP A 129 17.10 26.15 16.27
N LEU A 130 15.92 25.86 16.81
CA LEU A 130 15.17 26.78 17.67
C LEU A 130 15.72 26.87 19.09
N THR A 131 16.50 25.87 19.54
CA THR A 131 17.01 25.81 20.90
C THR A 131 18.36 26.53 20.97
N PRO A 132 18.60 27.41 21.94
CA PRO A 132 19.89 28.10 22.06
C PRO A 132 20.97 27.16 22.58
N PHE A 133 21.56 26.39 21.69
CA PHE A 133 22.72 25.56 21.93
C PHE A 133 24.02 26.32 21.65
N SER A 134 25.13 25.92 22.25
CA SER A 134 26.47 26.33 21.83
C SER A 134 26.82 25.63 20.49
N GLU A 135 27.86 26.09 19.79
CA GLU A 135 28.28 25.42 18.55
C GLU A 135 28.68 23.96 18.78
N THR A 136 29.28 23.66 19.91
CA THR A 136 29.65 22.29 20.29
C THR A 136 28.43 21.46 20.64
N ASP A 137 27.50 22.01 21.43
CA ASP A 137 26.25 21.31 21.79
C ASP A 137 25.35 21.06 20.58
N ALA A 138 25.30 22.02 19.64
CA ALA A 138 24.57 21.85 18.39
C ALA A 138 25.16 20.72 17.54
N ALA A 139 26.47 20.60 17.43
CA ALA A 139 27.10 19.49 16.73
C ALA A 139 26.80 18.13 17.40
N ILE A 140 26.83 18.08 18.75
CA ILE A 140 26.44 16.88 19.51
C ILE A 140 24.95 16.56 19.25
N ALA A 141 24.08 17.57 19.31
CA ALA A 141 22.65 17.38 19.09
C ALA A 141 22.35 16.84 17.69
N THR A 142 23.01 17.36 16.66
CA THR A 142 22.90 16.86 15.28
C THR A 142 23.31 15.38 15.19
N SER A 143 24.45 15.01 15.77
CA SER A 143 24.92 13.62 15.77
C SER A 143 23.98 12.67 16.52
N ILE A 144 23.34 13.15 17.60
CA ILE A 144 22.32 12.37 18.32
C ILE A 144 21.07 12.21 17.48
N VAL A 145 20.57 13.26 16.82
CA VAL A 145 19.37 13.22 15.98
C VAL A 145 19.59 12.28 14.78
N ASP A 146 20.75 12.29 14.16
CA ASP A 146 21.10 11.38 13.07
C ASP A 146 21.11 9.90 13.51
N ALA A 147 21.42 9.64 14.79
CA ALA A 147 21.41 8.29 15.35
C ALA A 147 20.04 7.82 15.86
N VAL A 148 18.99 8.65 15.75
CA VAL A 148 17.61 8.29 16.14
C VAL A 148 16.92 7.53 15.01
N ASP A 149 16.30 6.40 15.36
CA ASP A 149 15.46 5.60 14.45
C ASP A 149 14.06 6.22 14.27
N GLU A 150 13.34 5.77 13.26
CA GLU A 150 11.93 6.16 12.97
C GLU A 150 10.98 5.92 14.16
N THR A 151 11.32 4.99 15.03
CA THR A 151 10.55 4.71 16.25
C THR A 151 10.81 5.70 17.39
N GLY A 152 11.85 6.53 17.27
CA GLY A 152 12.28 7.51 18.28
C GLY A 152 13.32 7.02 19.27
N TYR A 153 13.93 5.86 19.04
CA TYR A 153 15.00 5.33 19.90
C TYR A 153 16.40 5.61 19.34
N LEU A 154 17.35 5.75 20.25
CA LEU A 154 18.76 5.86 19.91
C LEU A 154 19.29 4.47 19.51
N THR A 155 19.83 4.34 18.30
CA THR A 155 20.37 3.07 17.78
C THR A 155 21.83 2.86 18.12
N VAL A 156 22.56 3.93 18.38
CA VAL A 156 24.01 3.94 18.60
C VAL A 156 24.30 4.28 20.05
N PRO A 157 25.25 3.61 20.74
CA PRO A 157 25.66 3.99 22.08
C PRO A 157 26.34 5.36 22.09
N LEU A 158 26.31 6.04 23.24
CA LEU A 158 26.84 7.41 23.36
C LEU A 158 28.37 7.47 23.15
N GLU A 159 29.08 6.39 23.48
CA GLU A 159 30.50 6.27 23.28
C GLU A 159 30.89 6.34 21.80
N ASP A 160 30.11 5.68 20.92
CA ASP A 160 30.35 5.67 19.49
C ASP A 160 30.00 7.04 18.86
N ILE A 161 29.00 7.74 19.42
CA ILE A 161 28.67 9.11 19.00
C ILE A 161 29.83 10.06 19.34
N LEU A 162 30.41 9.90 20.54
CA LEU A 162 31.56 10.68 20.94
C LEU A 162 32.78 10.42 20.04
N GLU A 163 33.05 9.15 19.70
CA GLU A 163 34.12 8.78 18.78
C GLU A 163 33.92 9.33 17.37
N SER A 164 32.69 9.34 16.89
CA SER A 164 32.35 9.85 15.54
C SER A 164 32.62 11.35 15.37
N MET A 165 32.51 12.12 16.45
CA MET A 165 32.76 13.56 16.45
C MET A 165 34.24 13.93 16.35
N GLY A 166 35.16 13.02 16.72
CA GLY A 166 36.61 13.24 16.62
C GLY A 166 37.17 14.43 17.42
N ASN A 167 36.37 15.02 18.28
CA ASN A 167 36.76 16.16 19.10
C ASN A 167 37.28 15.70 20.44
N GLU A 168 38.59 15.80 20.69
CA GLU A 168 39.24 15.43 21.96
C GLU A 168 38.77 16.27 23.17
N ASN A 169 38.05 17.35 22.94
CA ASN A 169 37.64 18.29 23.99
C ASN A 169 36.22 18.06 24.52
N VAL A 170 35.45 17.11 23.95
CA VAL A 170 34.08 16.82 24.39
C VAL A 170 34.07 15.68 25.37
N ALA A 171 33.49 15.91 26.56
CA ALA A 171 33.33 14.88 27.59
C ALA A 171 32.00 14.11 27.41
N LEU A 172 32.00 12.86 27.84
CA LEU A 172 30.78 12.03 27.79
C LEU A 172 29.61 12.64 28.58
N ASP A 173 29.93 13.35 29.66
CA ASP A 173 28.94 14.05 30.49
C ASP A 173 28.25 15.18 29.75
N GLU A 174 28.91 15.84 28.78
CA GLU A 174 28.34 16.87 27.92
C GLU A 174 27.36 16.25 26.93
N VAL A 175 27.74 15.13 26.31
CA VAL A 175 26.84 14.37 25.40
C VAL A 175 25.59 13.92 26.15
N GLU A 176 25.73 13.44 27.39
CA GLU A 176 24.60 13.04 28.23
C GLU A 176 23.71 14.23 28.62
N ALA A 177 24.28 15.39 28.85
CA ALA A 177 23.52 16.61 29.14
C ALA A 177 22.68 17.08 27.92
N VAL A 178 23.28 17.05 26.73
CA VAL A 178 22.57 17.37 25.48
C VAL A 178 21.50 16.32 25.20
N LEU A 179 21.78 15.03 25.39
CA LEU A 179 20.80 13.96 25.24
C LEU A 179 19.56 14.19 26.12
N LYS A 180 19.77 14.49 27.41
CA LYS A 180 18.68 14.80 28.34
C LYS A 180 17.85 16.00 27.88
N ARG A 181 18.46 16.96 27.21
CA ARG A 181 17.74 18.10 26.63
C ARG A 181 16.86 17.67 25.45
N ILE A 182 17.40 16.85 24.54
CA ILE A 182 16.67 16.32 23.37
C ILE A 182 15.52 15.42 23.80
N GLN A 183 15.67 14.63 24.86
CA GLN A 183 14.60 13.77 25.39
C GLN A 183 13.34 14.53 25.84
N HIS A 184 13.45 15.84 26.03
CA HIS A 184 12.32 16.71 26.38
C HIS A 184 11.73 17.45 25.16
N PHE A 185 12.23 17.18 23.96
CA PHE A 185 11.65 17.69 22.72
C PHE A 185 10.31 17.01 22.42
N ASP A 186 9.56 17.56 21.50
CA ASP A 186 8.35 16.97 21.00
C ASP A 186 8.67 16.04 19.80
N PRO A 187 8.32 14.76 19.88
CA PRO A 187 7.58 14.04 20.92
C PRO A 187 8.46 13.67 22.15
N ILE A 188 7.83 13.80 23.31
CA ILE A 188 8.54 13.58 24.58
C ILE A 188 9.04 12.14 24.71
N GLY A 189 10.29 11.97 25.15
CA GLY A 189 10.92 10.66 25.30
C GLY A 189 11.63 10.17 24.03
N VAL A 190 11.75 11.02 23.00
CA VAL A 190 12.58 10.75 21.83
C VAL A 190 14.07 10.64 22.21
N ALA A 191 14.88 9.96 21.40
CA ALA A 191 16.29 9.67 21.66
C ALA A 191 16.55 8.89 22.95
N ALA A 192 15.57 8.15 23.46
CA ALA A 192 15.78 7.27 24.59
C ALA A 192 16.59 6.03 24.19
N ARG A 193 17.46 5.58 25.07
CA ARG A 193 18.28 4.36 24.88
C ARG A 193 17.47 3.08 25.02
N ASN A 194 16.43 3.11 25.87
CA ASN A 194 15.60 1.96 26.20
C ASN A 194 14.15 2.39 26.47
N LEU A 195 13.21 1.46 26.33
CA LEU A 195 11.80 1.66 26.66
C LEU A 195 11.60 2.21 28.08
N ARG A 196 12.37 1.70 29.05
CA ARG A 196 12.33 2.15 30.45
C ARG A 196 12.63 3.65 30.57
N GLU A 197 13.68 4.11 29.90
CA GLU A 197 14.10 5.52 29.91
C GLU A 197 13.03 6.39 29.23
N CYS A 198 12.51 6.00 28.07
CA CYS A 198 11.46 6.71 27.36
C CYS A 198 10.22 6.94 28.24
N LEU A 199 9.71 5.89 28.87
CA LEU A 199 8.54 5.97 29.74
C LEU A 199 8.79 6.80 31.00
N LEU A 200 10.00 6.73 31.59
CA LEU A 200 10.37 7.55 32.76
C LEU A 200 10.46 9.04 32.40
N VAL A 201 10.98 9.38 31.23
CA VAL A 201 11.03 10.77 30.75
C VAL A 201 9.61 11.30 30.54
N GLN A 202 8.73 10.53 29.90
CA GLN A 202 7.33 10.92 29.75
C GLN A 202 6.62 11.10 31.09
N LEU A 203 6.83 10.18 32.07
CA LEU A 203 6.27 10.36 33.42
C LEU A 203 6.83 11.58 34.15
N SER A 204 7.99 12.07 33.79
CA SER A 204 8.57 13.27 34.43
C SER A 204 7.79 14.54 34.09
N GLN A 205 7.03 14.55 33.01
CA GLN A 205 6.22 15.67 32.56
C GLN A 205 4.89 15.80 33.31
N TYR A 206 4.42 14.70 33.91
CA TYR A 206 3.20 14.75 34.70
C TYR A 206 3.39 15.56 35.98
N ALA A 207 2.36 16.28 36.37
CA ALA A 207 2.36 17.05 37.62
C ALA A 207 2.60 16.14 38.82
N LYS A 208 3.38 16.61 39.79
CA LYS A 208 3.72 15.83 41.01
C LYS A 208 2.48 15.38 41.79
N ASP A 209 1.37 16.08 41.62
CA ASP A 209 0.11 15.81 42.30
C ASP A 209 -0.75 14.76 41.56
N THR A 210 -0.27 14.22 40.42
CA THR A 210 -0.98 13.16 39.69
C THR A 210 -1.06 11.90 40.58
N PRO A 211 -2.26 11.33 40.79
CA PRO A 211 -2.42 10.14 41.61
C PRO A 211 -1.66 8.96 40.98
N TYR A 212 -1.06 8.13 41.83
CA TYR A 212 -0.35 6.89 41.43
C TYR A 212 0.90 7.09 40.58
N LEU A 213 1.45 8.32 40.45
CA LEU A 213 2.66 8.61 39.68
C LEU A 213 3.91 7.92 40.28
N ALA A 214 4.01 7.86 41.60
CA ALA A 214 5.15 7.24 42.30
C ALA A 214 5.15 5.72 42.08
N GLU A 215 3.96 5.11 42.13
CA GLU A 215 3.75 3.69 41.90
C GLU A 215 4.03 3.32 40.43
N ALA A 216 3.60 4.15 39.48
CA ALA A 216 3.90 3.96 38.07
C ALA A 216 5.40 4.04 37.78
N ARG A 217 6.11 4.99 38.40
CA ARG A 217 7.57 5.07 38.30
C ARG A 217 8.27 3.84 38.86
N LEU A 218 7.82 3.35 40.01
CA LEU A 218 8.38 2.12 40.62
C LEU A 218 8.14 0.90 39.73
N VAL A 219 6.96 0.76 39.14
CA VAL A 219 6.65 -0.33 38.21
C VAL A 219 7.54 -0.30 36.98
N ILE A 220 7.74 0.86 36.38
CA ILE A 220 8.60 1.00 35.19
C ILE A 220 10.08 0.79 35.54
N SER A 221 10.54 1.30 36.68
CA SER A 221 11.96 1.19 37.06
C SER A 221 12.39 -0.23 37.43
N GLU A 222 11.54 -1.00 38.11
CA GLU A 222 11.91 -2.31 38.66
C GLU A 222 11.18 -3.50 38.03
N TYR A 223 9.91 -3.32 37.58
CA TYR A 223 9.04 -4.44 37.23
C TYR A 223 8.55 -4.40 35.78
N LEU A 224 9.23 -3.68 34.89
CA LEU A 224 8.84 -3.55 33.48
C LEU A 224 8.74 -4.92 32.77
N ASP A 225 9.67 -5.84 33.04
CA ASP A 225 9.69 -7.18 32.46
C ASP A 225 8.50 -8.04 32.90
N LEU A 226 8.09 -7.89 34.16
CA LEU A 226 6.90 -8.58 34.70
C LEU A 226 5.62 -7.99 34.11
N LEU A 227 5.61 -6.68 33.87
CA LEU A 227 4.49 -6.02 33.19
C LEU A 227 4.36 -6.52 31.76
N GLY A 228 5.47 -6.62 31.00
CA GLY A 228 5.49 -7.16 29.63
C GLY A 228 5.03 -8.62 29.54
N ASN A 229 5.30 -9.44 30.56
CA ASN A 229 4.85 -10.82 30.66
C ASN A 229 3.44 -10.97 31.23
N HIS A 230 2.75 -9.90 31.63
CA HIS A 230 1.44 -9.88 32.29
C HIS A 230 1.39 -10.73 33.58
N ASP A 231 2.51 -10.85 34.29
CA ASP A 231 2.57 -11.56 35.58
C ASP A 231 2.24 -10.63 36.75
N PHE A 232 1.01 -10.22 36.81
CA PHE A 232 0.49 -9.30 37.83
C PHE A 232 0.55 -9.87 39.23
N ARG A 233 0.43 -11.20 39.40
CA ARG A 233 0.48 -11.84 40.72
C ARG A 233 1.86 -11.71 41.35
N THR A 234 2.91 -11.95 40.59
CA THR A 234 4.29 -11.79 41.05
C THR A 234 4.60 -10.31 41.32
N MET A 235 4.08 -9.42 40.46
CA MET A 235 4.24 -7.98 40.62
C MET A 235 3.60 -7.47 41.91
N ILE A 236 2.36 -7.83 42.24
CA ILE A 236 1.67 -7.47 43.49
C ILE A 236 2.47 -7.96 44.71
N ARG A 237 2.99 -9.19 44.64
CA ARG A 237 3.75 -9.77 45.74
C ARG A 237 5.08 -9.07 45.98
N LEU A 238 5.78 -8.68 44.91
CA LEU A 238 7.09 -8.02 44.98
C LEU A 238 6.99 -6.54 45.30
N SER A 239 6.08 -5.81 44.63
CA SER A 239 5.88 -4.37 44.84
C SER A 239 5.14 -4.03 46.13
N ARG A 240 4.44 -5.01 46.72
CA ARG A 240 3.56 -4.86 47.91
C ARG A 240 2.43 -3.83 47.71
N LEU A 241 2.12 -3.49 46.49
CA LEU A 241 1.04 -2.60 46.15
C LEU A 241 -0.32 -3.33 46.22
N LYS A 242 -1.37 -2.60 46.51
CA LYS A 242 -2.74 -3.13 46.45
C LYS A 242 -3.14 -3.33 44.98
N GLU A 243 -4.04 -4.27 44.72
CA GLU A 243 -4.49 -4.57 43.37
C GLU A 243 -5.13 -3.35 42.68
N ASP A 244 -5.92 -2.55 43.41
CA ASP A 244 -6.57 -1.35 42.86
C ASP A 244 -5.55 -0.26 42.51
N THR A 245 -4.54 -0.01 43.37
CA THR A 245 -3.47 0.95 43.09
C THR A 245 -2.61 0.53 41.93
N LEU A 246 -2.38 -0.78 41.74
CA LEU A 246 -1.64 -1.30 40.61
C LEU A 246 -2.43 -1.14 39.30
N LYS A 247 -3.76 -1.32 39.31
CA LYS A 247 -4.62 -1.10 38.14
C LYS A 247 -4.52 0.35 37.64
N GLU A 248 -4.66 1.30 38.56
CA GLU A 248 -4.58 2.73 38.22
C GLU A 248 -3.18 3.13 37.73
N ALA A 249 -2.12 2.58 38.34
CA ALA A 249 -0.74 2.79 37.88
C ALA A 249 -0.53 2.20 36.47
N ILE A 250 -1.07 1.01 36.18
CA ILE A 250 -1.01 0.42 34.84
C ILE A 250 -1.81 1.25 33.82
N ALA A 251 -3.00 1.75 34.19
CA ALA A 251 -3.78 2.62 33.34
C ALA A 251 -3.01 3.91 32.97
N LEU A 252 -2.29 4.49 33.93
CA LEU A 252 -1.39 5.61 33.67
C LEU A 252 -0.26 5.23 32.72
N ILE A 253 0.37 4.06 32.90
CA ILE A 253 1.43 3.59 32.01
C ILE A 253 0.91 3.35 30.58
N GLN A 254 -0.32 2.82 30.45
CA GLN A 254 -0.94 2.58 29.15
C GLN A 254 -1.31 3.86 28.39
N SER A 255 -1.40 4.99 29.08
CA SER A 255 -1.60 6.32 28.44
C SER A 255 -0.33 6.90 27.85
N LEU A 256 0.84 6.29 28.09
CA LEU A 256 2.14 6.73 27.57
C LEU A 256 2.42 6.10 26.19
N ASP A 257 3.22 6.80 25.39
CA ASP A 257 3.62 6.33 24.06
C ASP A 257 4.94 5.56 24.10
N PRO A 258 4.92 4.23 23.88
CA PRO A 258 6.15 3.44 23.85
C PRO A 258 7.02 3.71 22.61
N ARG A 259 6.49 4.34 21.56
CA ARG A 259 7.18 4.67 20.31
C ARG A 259 6.87 6.09 19.86
N PRO A 260 7.50 7.09 20.48
CA PRO A 260 7.13 8.49 20.25
C PRO A 260 7.33 8.94 18.80
N GLY A 261 8.31 8.37 18.08
CA GLY A 261 8.58 8.74 16.69
C GLY A 261 7.45 8.41 15.72
N GLN A 262 6.61 7.42 16.02
CA GLN A 262 5.50 7.04 15.14
C GLN A 262 4.38 8.09 15.05
N SER A 263 4.31 9.02 15.99
CA SER A 263 3.30 10.10 15.97
C SER A 263 3.56 11.12 14.86
N ILE A 264 4.82 11.29 14.44
CA ILE A 264 5.24 12.25 13.40
C ILE A 264 5.40 11.53 12.06
N ASN A 265 5.98 10.35 12.05
CA ASN A 265 6.11 9.51 10.86
C ASN A 265 4.72 8.98 10.45
N THR A 266 3.90 9.83 9.89
CA THR A 266 2.76 9.41 9.08
C THR A 266 3.32 8.88 7.77
N GLY A 267 3.79 7.62 7.79
CA GLY A 267 4.25 6.95 6.59
C GLY A 267 3.23 7.11 5.47
N GLU A 268 3.70 7.43 4.28
CA GLU A 268 2.84 7.48 3.11
C GLU A 268 2.08 6.15 3.00
N SER A 269 0.77 6.23 3.16
CA SER A 269 -0.06 5.04 2.96
C SER A 269 -0.04 4.72 1.48
N GLU A 270 0.63 3.63 1.09
CA GLU A 270 0.57 3.12 -0.26
C GLU A 270 -0.87 2.73 -0.61
N TYR A 271 -1.48 3.47 -1.53
CA TYR A 271 -2.80 3.16 -2.03
C TYR A 271 -2.71 2.11 -3.14
N VAL A 272 -3.39 1.00 -2.93
CA VAL A 272 -3.48 -0.05 -3.94
C VAL A 272 -4.65 0.25 -4.86
N ILE A 273 -4.37 0.46 -6.14
CA ILE A 273 -5.41 0.59 -7.18
C ILE A 273 -5.90 -0.81 -7.55
N PRO A 274 -7.21 -1.11 -7.39
CA PRO A 274 -7.75 -2.42 -7.72
C PRO A 274 -7.84 -2.63 -9.23
N ASP A 275 -7.55 -3.85 -9.69
CA ASP A 275 -7.70 -4.26 -11.10
C ASP A 275 -9.16 -4.57 -11.46
N VAL A 276 -9.92 -5.10 -10.48
CA VAL A 276 -11.28 -5.61 -10.66
C VAL A 276 -12.22 -4.97 -9.64
N LEU A 277 -13.38 -4.54 -10.09
CA LEU A 277 -14.46 -4.01 -9.26
C LEU A 277 -15.59 -5.06 -9.17
N VAL A 278 -16.03 -5.30 -7.94
CA VAL A 278 -17.14 -6.22 -7.65
C VAL A 278 -18.22 -5.48 -6.89
N HIS A 279 -19.39 -5.40 -7.48
CA HIS A 279 -20.55 -4.76 -6.85
C HIS A 279 -21.81 -5.62 -7.03
N LYS A 280 -22.81 -5.36 -6.20
CA LYS A 280 -24.08 -6.07 -6.27
C LYS A 280 -25.10 -5.22 -7.01
N ASP A 281 -25.47 -5.64 -8.23
CA ASP A 281 -26.53 -5.00 -9.01
C ASP A 281 -27.77 -5.89 -9.06
N LYS A 282 -28.93 -5.33 -8.70
CA LYS A 282 -30.25 -6.03 -8.72
C LYS A 282 -30.23 -7.42 -8.07
N GLY A 283 -29.42 -7.58 -6.99
CA GLY A 283 -29.30 -8.85 -6.27
C GLY A 283 -28.32 -9.86 -6.84
N ARG A 284 -27.64 -9.57 -7.94
CA ARG A 284 -26.57 -10.39 -8.52
C ARG A 284 -25.22 -9.69 -8.35
N TRP A 285 -24.18 -10.46 -8.16
CA TRP A 285 -22.82 -9.97 -8.12
C TRP A 285 -22.30 -9.78 -9.53
N THR A 286 -21.93 -8.55 -9.87
CA THR A 286 -21.32 -8.16 -11.14
C THR A 286 -19.85 -7.89 -10.95
N VAL A 287 -19.07 -8.27 -11.97
CA VAL A 287 -17.60 -8.15 -11.97
C VAL A 287 -17.21 -7.33 -13.19
N GLU A 288 -16.54 -6.24 -12.97
CA GLU A 288 -16.07 -5.32 -14.00
C GLU A 288 -14.58 -5.05 -13.83
N LEU A 289 -13.89 -4.75 -14.92
CA LEU A 289 -12.52 -4.31 -14.88
C LEU A 289 -12.48 -2.81 -14.55
N ASN A 290 -11.51 -2.41 -13.76
CA ASN A 290 -11.29 -1.01 -13.45
C ASN A 290 -10.73 -0.30 -14.69
N ALA A 291 -11.44 0.71 -15.18
CA ALA A 291 -11.04 1.48 -16.36
C ALA A 291 -9.71 2.25 -16.12
N ASP A 292 -9.45 2.68 -14.87
CA ASP A 292 -8.24 3.43 -14.52
C ASP A 292 -6.98 2.56 -14.49
N SER A 293 -7.15 1.24 -14.30
CA SER A 293 -6.02 0.30 -14.29
C SER A 293 -5.65 -0.21 -15.69
N ILE A 294 -6.48 0.06 -16.69
CA ILE A 294 -6.31 -0.46 -18.07
C ILE A 294 -5.80 0.66 -18.98
N PRO A 295 -4.56 0.61 -19.43
CA PRO A 295 -4.05 1.55 -20.41
C PRO A 295 -4.73 1.30 -21.78
N ARG A 296 -5.28 2.36 -22.36
CA ARG A 296 -5.89 2.30 -23.69
C ARG A 296 -4.89 2.66 -24.76
N LEU A 297 -4.58 1.70 -25.61
CA LEU A 297 -3.66 1.88 -26.74
C LEU A 297 -4.42 1.91 -28.05
N LYS A 298 -4.07 2.86 -28.91
CA LYS A 298 -4.57 2.95 -30.27
C LYS A 298 -3.39 2.91 -31.24
N ILE A 299 -3.66 2.45 -32.48
CA ILE A 299 -2.69 2.49 -33.56
C ILE A 299 -2.99 3.75 -34.37
N ASN A 300 -1.97 4.58 -34.57
CA ASN A 300 -2.08 5.76 -35.44
C ASN A 300 -2.34 5.31 -36.89
N GLN A 301 -3.55 5.60 -37.38
CA GLN A 301 -3.99 5.22 -38.71
C GLN A 301 -3.26 5.98 -39.82
N GLN A 302 -2.81 7.21 -39.57
CA GLN A 302 -2.10 8.02 -40.54
C GLN A 302 -0.74 7.42 -40.87
N TYR A 303 0.04 7.06 -39.85
CA TYR A 303 1.33 6.38 -40.04
C TYR A 303 1.16 4.98 -40.64
N ALA A 304 0.13 4.23 -40.24
CA ALA A 304 -0.17 2.92 -40.79
C ALA A 304 -0.51 2.98 -42.31
N ALA A 305 -1.19 4.06 -42.76
CA ALA A 305 -1.50 4.28 -44.17
C ALA A 305 -0.26 4.66 -45.01
N MET A 306 0.71 5.37 -44.42
CA MET A 306 1.96 5.71 -45.09
C MET A 306 2.79 4.45 -45.45
N GLY A 307 2.73 3.40 -44.61
CA GLY A 307 3.43 2.13 -44.86
C GLY A 307 2.99 1.39 -46.13
N ASN A 308 1.79 1.69 -46.63
CA ASN A 308 1.31 1.10 -47.89
C ASN A 308 1.75 1.90 -49.14
N ASN A 309 2.16 3.18 -48.98
CA ASN A 309 2.46 4.10 -50.06
C ASN A 309 3.98 4.38 -50.22
N THR A 310 4.83 3.88 -49.35
CA THR A 310 6.27 4.06 -49.39
C THR A 310 6.90 3.27 -50.53
N ARG A 311 7.64 3.97 -51.41
CA ARG A 311 8.38 3.40 -52.53
C ARG A 311 9.68 2.70 -52.14
N ASN A 312 10.15 2.90 -50.89
CA ASN A 312 11.36 2.27 -50.36
C ASN A 312 11.00 0.99 -49.63
N ASP A 313 11.55 -0.12 -50.07
CA ASP A 313 11.25 -1.44 -49.46
C ASP A 313 11.69 -1.53 -47.97
N SER A 314 12.77 -0.88 -47.57
CA SER A 314 13.25 -0.88 -46.17
C SER A 314 12.27 -0.18 -45.21
N ASP A 315 11.82 1.02 -45.58
CA ASP A 315 10.93 1.84 -44.74
C ASP A 315 9.52 1.19 -44.66
N GLY A 316 9.06 0.64 -45.78
CA GLY A 316 7.81 -0.11 -45.82
C GLY A 316 7.87 -1.40 -44.98
N GLN A 317 9.02 -2.08 -44.93
CA GLN A 317 9.21 -3.26 -44.11
C GLN A 317 9.27 -2.91 -42.61
N PHE A 318 9.94 -1.82 -42.25
CA PHE A 318 10.00 -1.30 -40.87
C PHE A 318 8.60 -0.96 -40.35
N ILE A 319 7.80 -0.20 -41.11
CA ILE A 319 6.43 0.18 -40.71
C ILE A 319 5.56 -1.08 -40.57
N ARG A 320 5.66 -2.05 -41.48
CA ARG A 320 4.88 -3.29 -41.39
C ARG A 320 5.26 -4.15 -40.18
N SER A 321 6.54 -4.25 -39.81
CA SER A 321 6.98 -4.99 -38.63
C SER A 321 6.48 -4.32 -37.35
N ASN A 322 6.59 -2.99 -37.22
CA ASN A 322 6.09 -2.25 -36.06
C ASN A 322 4.57 -2.30 -35.98
N LEU A 323 3.85 -2.27 -37.09
CA LEU A 323 2.40 -2.43 -37.14
C LEU A 323 1.97 -3.82 -36.65
N GLN A 324 2.69 -4.87 -37.04
CA GLN A 324 2.42 -6.22 -36.60
C GLN A 324 2.69 -6.38 -35.10
N GLU A 325 3.77 -5.77 -34.60
CA GLU A 325 4.12 -5.77 -33.19
C GLU A 325 3.08 -5.00 -32.37
N ALA A 326 2.66 -3.80 -32.81
CA ALA A 326 1.61 -3.01 -32.16
C ALA A 326 0.28 -3.76 -32.07
N LYS A 327 -0.16 -4.40 -33.17
CA LYS A 327 -1.38 -5.22 -33.18
C LYS A 327 -1.28 -6.42 -32.25
N TRP A 328 -0.12 -7.05 -32.21
CA TRP A 328 0.11 -8.17 -31.33
C TRP A 328 0.07 -7.76 -29.85
N LEU A 329 0.70 -6.62 -29.50
CA LEU A 329 0.69 -6.08 -28.14
C LEU A 329 -0.75 -5.76 -27.68
N ILE A 330 -1.53 -5.03 -28.48
CA ILE A 330 -2.92 -4.70 -28.16
C ILE A 330 -3.74 -5.98 -27.95
N LYS A 331 -3.63 -6.95 -28.86
CA LYS A 331 -4.34 -8.21 -28.74
C LYS A 331 -3.93 -9.03 -27.51
N SER A 332 -2.64 -8.99 -27.12
CA SER A 332 -2.18 -9.68 -25.89
C SER A 332 -2.70 -9.00 -24.63
N LEU A 333 -2.83 -7.67 -24.60
CA LEU A 333 -3.45 -6.92 -23.51
C LEU A 333 -4.95 -7.21 -23.41
N GLU A 334 -5.67 -7.24 -24.53
CA GLU A 334 -7.09 -7.62 -24.56
C GLU A 334 -7.29 -9.05 -24.03
N SER A 335 -6.48 -10.01 -24.49
CA SER A 335 -6.53 -11.39 -24.02
C SER A 335 -6.22 -11.53 -22.54
N ARG A 336 -5.25 -10.74 -22.01
CA ARG A 336 -4.95 -10.67 -20.58
C ARG A 336 -6.17 -10.19 -19.79
N ASN A 337 -6.78 -9.09 -20.21
CA ASN A 337 -7.93 -8.49 -19.55
C ASN A 337 -9.15 -9.43 -19.57
N GLU A 338 -9.42 -10.08 -20.70
CA GLU A 338 -10.46 -11.08 -20.82
C GLU A 338 -10.25 -12.28 -19.90
N THR A 339 -9.00 -12.75 -19.80
CA THR A 339 -8.63 -13.86 -18.91
C THR A 339 -8.82 -13.48 -17.46
N LEU A 340 -8.35 -12.28 -17.05
CA LEU A 340 -8.53 -11.76 -15.70
C LEU A 340 -10.02 -11.67 -15.33
N LEU A 341 -10.84 -11.14 -16.22
CA LEU A 341 -12.28 -11.01 -16.02
C LEU A 341 -12.97 -12.38 -15.86
N LYS A 342 -12.62 -13.37 -16.70
CA LYS A 342 -13.16 -14.74 -16.62
C LYS A 342 -12.81 -15.39 -15.28
N VAL A 343 -11.54 -15.29 -14.86
CA VAL A 343 -11.06 -15.83 -13.58
C VAL A 343 -11.74 -15.14 -12.41
N ALA A 344 -11.81 -13.80 -12.40
CA ALA A 344 -12.46 -13.04 -11.35
C ALA A 344 -13.96 -13.37 -11.21
N ARG A 345 -14.67 -13.50 -12.32
CA ARG A 345 -16.10 -13.93 -12.32
C ARG A 345 -16.27 -15.30 -11.70
N CYS A 346 -15.46 -16.27 -12.10
CA CYS A 346 -15.53 -17.61 -11.56
C CYS A 346 -15.25 -17.63 -10.04
N ILE A 347 -14.27 -16.86 -9.55
CA ILE A 347 -13.98 -16.69 -8.12
C ILE A 347 -15.19 -16.11 -7.39
N VAL A 348 -15.77 -15.03 -7.90
CA VAL A 348 -16.93 -14.36 -7.28
C VAL A 348 -18.15 -15.27 -7.24
N GLU A 349 -18.45 -16.00 -8.30
CA GLU A 349 -19.55 -16.97 -8.35
C GLU A 349 -19.39 -18.09 -7.32
N GLN A 350 -18.19 -18.58 -7.10
CA GLN A 350 -17.94 -19.62 -6.09
C GLN A 350 -17.95 -19.07 -4.66
N GLN A 351 -17.56 -17.81 -4.46
CA GLN A 351 -17.41 -17.16 -3.17
C GLN A 351 -18.56 -16.22 -2.78
N VAL A 352 -19.76 -16.39 -3.35
CA VAL A 352 -20.94 -15.57 -3.03
C VAL A 352 -21.19 -15.50 -1.51
N ALA A 353 -21.04 -16.62 -0.80
CA ALA A 353 -21.23 -16.68 0.65
C ALA A 353 -20.24 -15.78 1.43
N PHE A 354 -19.01 -15.65 0.95
CA PHE A 354 -18.02 -14.72 1.50
C PHE A 354 -18.46 -13.26 1.32
N PHE A 355 -18.90 -12.90 0.13
CA PHE A 355 -19.31 -11.51 -0.15
C PHE A 355 -20.57 -11.11 0.62
N GLU A 356 -21.49 -12.04 0.88
CA GLU A 356 -22.72 -11.77 1.63
C GLU A 356 -22.53 -11.80 3.14
N ASN A 357 -21.93 -12.86 3.67
CA ASN A 357 -21.88 -13.13 5.10
C ASN A 357 -20.53 -12.81 5.76
N GLY A 358 -19.46 -12.72 4.98
CA GLY A 358 -18.12 -12.37 5.48
C GLY A 358 -17.10 -13.50 5.43
N PRO A 359 -15.88 -13.24 5.94
CA PRO A 359 -14.75 -14.16 5.83
C PRO A 359 -14.97 -15.51 6.53
N GLU A 360 -15.90 -15.57 7.47
CA GLU A 360 -16.26 -16.80 8.17
C GLU A 360 -16.92 -17.84 7.25
N PHE A 361 -17.59 -17.38 6.17
CA PHE A 361 -18.31 -18.22 5.20
C PHE A 361 -17.54 -18.46 3.91
N MET A 362 -16.24 -18.23 3.95
CA MET A 362 -15.38 -18.47 2.80
C MET A 362 -15.29 -19.96 2.47
N LYS A 363 -15.65 -20.33 1.26
CA LYS A 363 -15.52 -21.71 0.77
C LYS A 363 -14.06 -22.01 0.43
N PRO A 364 -13.56 -23.22 0.74
CA PRO A 364 -12.24 -23.64 0.26
C PRO A 364 -12.25 -23.74 -1.27
N MET A 365 -11.19 -23.31 -1.90
CA MET A 365 -11.05 -23.29 -3.34
C MET A 365 -9.58 -23.51 -3.71
N VAL A 366 -9.31 -24.43 -4.64
CA VAL A 366 -7.97 -24.65 -5.15
C VAL A 366 -7.83 -24.14 -6.58
N LEU A 367 -6.60 -23.87 -7.01
CA LEU A 367 -6.31 -23.37 -8.37
C LEU A 367 -6.84 -24.30 -9.45
N ALA A 368 -6.81 -25.63 -9.21
CA ALA A 368 -7.30 -26.63 -10.14
C ALA A 368 -8.81 -26.52 -10.43
N ASP A 369 -9.63 -26.14 -9.43
CA ASP A 369 -11.07 -25.98 -9.59
C ASP A 369 -11.41 -24.86 -10.58
N ILE A 370 -10.74 -23.73 -10.42
CA ILE A 370 -10.89 -22.59 -11.34
C ILE A 370 -10.30 -22.90 -12.71
N ALA A 371 -9.15 -23.58 -12.75
CA ALA A 371 -8.53 -23.99 -14.01
C ALA A 371 -9.47 -24.88 -14.87
N GLN A 372 -10.15 -25.81 -14.23
CA GLN A 372 -11.14 -26.66 -14.88
C GLN A 372 -12.41 -25.87 -15.29
N ALA A 373 -12.88 -24.95 -14.46
CA ALA A 373 -14.08 -24.15 -14.75
C ALA A 373 -13.87 -23.16 -15.91
N VAL A 374 -12.65 -22.62 -16.06
CA VAL A 374 -12.30 -21.62 -17.10
C VAL A 374 -11.65 -22.28 -18.31
N ASP A 375 -11.41 -23.60 -18.31
CA ASP A 375 -10.72 -24.37 -19.35
C ASP A 375 -9.30 -23.85 -19.64
N MET A 376 -8.53 -23.61 -18.57
CA MET A 376 -7.16 -23.10 -18.63
C MET A 376 -6.22 -23.95 -17.77
N HIS A 377 -4.92 -23.83 -18.02
CA HIS A 377 -3.94 -24.52 -17.18
C HIS A 377 -3.77 -23.83 -15.82
N GLU A 378 -3.57 -24.60 -14.75
CA GLU A 378 -3.41 -24.12 -13.38
C GLU A 378 -2.30 -23.06 -13.25
N SER A 379 -1.18 -23.23 -13.97
CA SER A 379 -0.09 -22.26 -13.99
C SER A 379 -0.52 -20.89 -14.54
N THR A 380 -1.48 -20.84 -15.46
CA THR A 380 -2.03 -19.58 -15.99
C THR A 380 -2.87 -18.88 -14.94
N ILE A 381 -3.73 -19.63 -14.23
CA ILE A 381 -4.56 -19.09 -13.13
C ILE A 381 -3.65 -18.53 -12.03
N SER A 382 -2.62 -19.28 -11.62
CA SER A 382 -1.66 -18.82 -10.60
C SER A 382 -0.98 -17.50 -11.00
N ARG A 383 -0.61 -17.33 -12.27
CA ARG A 383 0.02 -16.10 -12.80
C ARG A 383 -0.95 -14.92 -12.82
N VAL A 384 -2.18 -15.17 -13.26
CA VAL A 384 -3.23 -14.13 -13.37
C VAL A 384 -3.69 -13.64 -12.00
N THR A 385 -3.63 -14.49 -10.96
CA THR A 385 -4.15 -14.14 -9.62
C THR A 385 -3.09 -13.53 -8.68
N THR A 386 -1.80 -13.60 -9.03
CA THR A 386 -0.72 -12.99 -8.24
C THR A 386 -0.65 -11.49 -8.46
N GLN A 387 -0.55 -10.71 -7.39
CA GLN A 387 -0.48 -9.23 -7.40
C GLN A 387 -1.63 -8.56 -8.18
N LYS A 388 -2.81 -9.17 -8.13
CA LYS A 388 -4.03 -8.60 -8.68
C LYS A 388 -5.06 -8.41 -7.58
N PHE A 389 -5.62 -7.22 -7.53
CA PHE A 389 -6.51 -6.80 -6.47
C PHE A 389 -7.94 -6.65 -6.95
N LEU A 390 -8.87 -7.11 -6.12
CA LEU A 390 -10.29 -7.03 -6.30
C LEU A 390 -10.87 -6.11 -5.24
N HIS A 391 -11.61 -5.08 -5.66
CA HIS A 391 -12.35 -4.22 -4.76
C HIS A 391 -13.78 -4.73 -4.60
N SER A 392 -14.22 -4.89 -3.38
CA SER A 392 -15.58 -5.28 -3.03
C SER A 392 -16.14 -4.35 -1.94
N PRO A 393 -17.46 -4.35 -1.68
CA PRO A 393 -18.05 -3.59 -0.58
C PRO A 393 -17.48 -3.94 0.81
N ARG A 394 -16.76 -5.07 0.94
CA ARG A 394 -16.10 -5.51 2.17
C ARG A 394 -14.64 -5.08 2.29
N GLY A 395 -14.07 -4.51 1.23
CA GLY A 395 -12.68 -4.08 1.16
C GLY A 395 -11.96 -4.59 -0.08
N ILE A 396 -10.67 -4.29 -0.13
CA ILE A 396 -9.76 -4.71 -1.20
C ILE A 396 -9.11 -6.02 -0.81
N PHE A 397 -9.13 -7.01 -1.71
CA PHE A 397 -8.54 -8.32 -1.53
C PHE A 397 -7.67 -8.69 -2.73
N GLU A 398 -6.53 -9.32 -2.50
CA GLU A 398 -5.78 -9.97 -3.57
C GLU A 398 -6.56 -11.20 -4.07
N LEU A 399 -6.61 -11.44 -5.39
CA LEU A 399 -7.29 -12.62 -5.94
C LEU A 399 -6.73 -13.93 -5.37
N LYS A 400 -5.45 -13.97 -5.05
CA LYS A 400 -4.80 -15.10 -4.40
C LYS A 400 -5.35 -15.42 -3.01
N TYR A 401 -5.90 -14.45 -2.30
CA TYR A 401 -6.48 -14.62 -0.97
C TYR A 401 -7.61 -15.66 -0.93
N PHE A 402 -8.36 -15.81 -2.02
CA PHE A 402 -9.47 -16.75 -2.12
C PHE A 402 -9.03 -18.21 -2.27
N PHE A 403 -7.77 -18.46 -2.65
CA PHE A 403 -7.21 -19.80 -2.74
C PHE A 403 -6.66 -20.22 -1.39
N SER A 404 -7.37 -21.09 -0.73
CA SER A 404 -7.03 -21.56 0.62
C SER A 404 -7.10 -23.08 0.70
N SER A 405 -6.20 -23.67 1.50
CA SER A 405 -6.26 -25.09 1.81
C SER A 405 -7.55 -25.44 2.53
N HIS A 406 -8.10 -26.59 2.22
CA HIS A 406 -9.28 -27.16 2.88
C HIS A 406 -8.90 -27.89 4.16
N VAL A 407 -9.81 -27.87 5.12
CA VAL A 407 -9.79 -28.64 6.37
C VAL A 407 -11.10 -29.39 6.47
N ASN A 408 -11.05 -30.68 6.75
CA ASN A 408 -12.24 -31.52 6.83
C ASN A 408 -13.14 -31.10 7.99
N THR A 409 -14.45 -31.14 7.77
CA THR A 409 -15.49 -30.95 8.79
C THR A 409 -16.18 -32.27 9.11
N ASP A 410 -16.78 -32.39 10.33
CA ASP A 410 -17.49 -33.56 10.78
C ASP A 410 -18.69 -33.94 9.89
N SER A 411 -19.32 -32.96 9.31
CA SER A 411 -20.49 -33.13 8.44
C SER A 411 -20.13 -33.55 7.00
N GLY A 412 -18.88 -33.91 6.72
CA GLY A 412 -18.40 -34.27 5.38
C GLY A 412 -18.21 -33.06 4.43
N GLY A 413 -18.28 -31.85 4.96
CA GLY A 413 -17.94 -30.61 4.24
C GLY A 413 -16.47 -30.24 4.41
N GLU A 414 -16.04 -29.22 3.66
CA GLU A 414 -14.71 -28.67 3.74
C GLU A 414 -14.78 -27.21 4.23
N ALA A 415 -13.94 -26.86 5.20
CA ALA A 415 -13.81 -25.49 5.67
C ALA A 415 -12.50 -24.87 5.18
N SER A 416 -12.55 -23.60 4.79
CA SER A 416 -11.37 -22.85 4.39
C SER A 416 -10.50 -22.53 5.61
N SER A 417 -9.18 -22.63 5.46
CA SER A 417 -8.24 -22.21 6.52
C SER A 417 -8.40 -20.73 6.88
N THR A 418 -8.80 -19.89 5.94
CA THR A 418 -9.10 -18.48 6.15
C THR A 418 -10.37 -18.26 6.96
N ALA A 419 -11.42 -19.07 6.70
CA ALA A 419 -12.64 -19.03 7.50
C ALA A 419 -12.38 -19.41 8.96
N ILE A 420 -11.55 -20.43 9.18
CA ILE A 420 -11.18 -20.85 10.55
C ILE A 420 -10.41 -19.73 11.26
N ARG A 421 -9.47 -19.03 10.59
CA ARG A 421 -8.77 -17.88 11.17
C ARG A 421 -9.75 -16.77 11.54
N ALA A 422 -10.71 -16.46 10.67
CA ALA A 422 -11.74 -15.45 10.93
C ALA A 422 -12.61 -15.82 12.14
N LEU A 423 -13.00 -17.10 12.27
CA LEU A 423 -13.74 -17.59 13.44
C LEU A 423 -12.92 -17.52 14.73
N VAL A 424 -11.63 -17.90 14.69
CA VAL A 424 -10.72 -17.77 15.84
C VAL A 424 -10.61 -16.30 16.25
N LYS A 425 -10.43 -15.37 15.31
CA LYS A 425 -10.38 -13.92 15.57
C LYS A 425 -11.68 -13.44 16.25
N LYS A 426 -12.82 -13.88 15.76
CA LYS A 426 -14.14 -13.52 16.33
C LYS A 426 -14.33 -14.08 17.73
N LEU A 427 -13.98 -15.35 17.97
CA LEU A 427 -14.08 -15.96 19.29
C LEU A 427 -13.18 -15.27 20.32
N VAL A 428 -11.97 -14.86 19.90
CA VAL A 428 -11.05 -14.12 20.76
C VAL A 428 -11.56 -12.70 21.00
N ALA A 429 -12.13 -12.02 20.00
CA ALA A 429 -12.72 -10.69 20.18
C ALA A 429 -13.94 -10.69 21.13
N ALA A 430 -14.67 -11.79 21.20
CA ALA A 430 -15.82 -11.97 22.08
C ALA A 430 -15.46 -12.57 23.47
N GLU A 431 -14.16 -12.83 23.75
CA GLU A 431 -13.75 -13.44 25.02
C GLU A 431 -13.82 -12.46 26.19
N ASN A 432 -13.94 -13.01 27.40
CA ASN A 432 -13.85 -12.22 28.63
C ASN A 432 -12.36 -11.92 28.95
N PRO A 433 -11.93 -10.64 29.01
CA PRO A 433 -10.54 -10.25 29.29
C PRO A 433 -9.99 -10.77 30.63
N ALA A 434 -10.86 -10.98 31.64
CA ALA A 434 -10.46 -11.56 32.95
C ALA A 434 -10.14 -13.04 32.88
N LYS A 435 -10.80 -13.80 31.95
CA LYS A 435 -10.65 -15.25 31.78
C LYS A 435 -10.55 -15.60 30.30
N PRO A 436 -9.42 -15.29 29.62
CA PRO A 436 -9.26 -15.53 28.19
C PRO A 436 -9.36 -17.03 27.87
N LEU A 437 -9.85 -17.33 26.67
CA LEU A 437 -10.05 -18.68 26.18
C LEU A 437 -8.69 -19.36 25.91
N SER A 438 -8.49 -20.55 26.44
CA SER A 438 -7.34 -21.38 26.12
C SER A 438 -7.48 -21.98 24.70
N ASP A 439 -6.37 -22.35 24.07
CA ASP A 439 -6.39 -23.01 22.74
C ASP A 439 -7.22 -24.30 22.75
N SER A 440 -7.29 -25.00 23.88
CA SER A 440 -8.17 -26.20 24.07
C SER A 440 -9.65 -25.83 24.07
N LYS A 441 -10.04 -24.72 24.73
CA LYS A 441 -11.43 -24.26 24.72
C LYS A 441 -11.85 -23.74 23.35
N LEU A 442 -10.92 -23.01 22.63
CA LEU A 442 -11.15 -22.61 21.26
C LEU A 442 -11.40 -23.82 20.35
N THR A 443 -10.62 -24.91 20.52
CA THR A 443 -10.83 -26.16 19.79
C THR A 443 -12.21 -26.75 20.06
N THR A 444 -12.66 -26.79 21.32
CA THR A 444 -13.99 -27.31 21.71
C THR A 444 -15.10 -26.48 21.04
N LEU A 445 -15.02 -25.14 21.10
CA LEU A 445 -16.01 -24.25 20.48
C LEU A 445 -16.05 -24.39 18.95
N LEU A 446 -14.92 -24.60 18.31
CA LEU A 446 -14.85 -24.85 16.85
C LEU A 446 -15.46 -26.23 16.52
N CYS A 447 -15.24 -27.26 17.36
CA CYS A 447 -15.88 -28.55 17.20
C CYS A 447 -17.42 -28.48 17.39
N GLU A 448 -17.93 -27.67 18.31
CA GLU A 448 -19.37 -27.40 18.46
C GLU A 448 -19.99 -26.74 17.21
N GLN A 449 -19.18 -25.97 16.46
CA GLN A 449 -19.56 -25.41 15.17
C GLN A 449 -19.36 -26.37 13.99
N GLY A 450 -18.98 -27.62 14.25
CA GLY A 450 -18.80 -28.68 13.26
C GLY A 450 -17.44 -28.70 12.58
N ILE A 451 -16.45 -27.92 13.05
CA ILE A 451 -15.12 -27.82 12.43
C ILE A 451 -14.11 -28.63 13.26
N MET A 452 -13.60 -29.72 12.72
CA MET A 452 -12.59 -30.55 13.39
C MET A 452 -11.18 -30.02 13.17
N VAL A 453 -10.63 -29.36 14.17
CA VAL A 453 -9.27 -28.82 14.12
C VAL A 453 -8.47 -29.27 15.34
N ALA A 454 -7.24 -29.73 15.12
CA ALA A 454 -6.36 -30.07 16.22
C ALA A 454 -5.92 -28.81 17.00
N ARG A 455 -5.72 -28.92 18.33
CA ARG A 455 -5.23 -27.83 19.18
C ARG A 455 -3.97 -27.15 18.65
N ARG A 456 -3.02 -27.95 18.10
CA ARG A 456 -1.77 -27.41 17.52
C ARG A 456 -2.05 -26.52 16.30
N THR A 457 -3.04 -26.86 15.50
CA THR A 457 -3.44 -26.08 14.32
C THR A 457 -4.12 -24.77 14.74
N VAL A 458 -4.97 -24.82 15.79
CA VAL A 458 -5.59 -23.61 16.36
C VAL A 458 -4.51 -22.67 16.92
N ALA A 459 -3.50 -23.18 17.62
CA ALA A 459 -2.38 -22.39 18.10
C ALA A 459 -1.61 -21.74 16.93
N LYS A 460 -1.32 -22.49 15.85
CA LYS A 460 -0.67 -21.96 14.65
C LYS A 460 -1.49 -20.86 13.97
N TYR A 461 -2.82 -21.02 13.88
CA TYR A 461 -3.71 -19.99 13.33
C TYR A 461 -3.76 -18.75 14.20
N ARG A 462 -3.80 -18.90 15.53
CA ARG A 462 -3.73 -17.79 16.47
C ARG A 462 -2.42 -17.01 16.33
N GLU A 463 -1.29 -17.72 16.24
CA GLU A 463 0.04 -17.12 16.04
C GLU A 463 0.14 -16.38 14.68
N SER A 464 -0.43 -16.95 13.61
CA SER A 464 -0.48 -16.29 12.31
C SER A 464 -1.32 -15.01 12.29
N LEU A 465 -2.22 -14.83 13.26
CA LEU A 465 -3.01 -13.62 13.49
C LEU A 465 -2.32 -12.64 14.47
N SER A 466 -1.09 -12.94 14.91
CA SER A 466 -0.36 -12.18 15.94
C SER A 466 -1.12 -12.04 17.26
N ILE A 467 -1.99 -13.03 17.59
CA ILE A 467 -2.74 -13.06 18.85
C ILE A 467 -1.90 -13.80 19.88
N PRO A 468 -1.56 -13.16 21.03
CA PRO A 468 -0.76 -13.79 22.07
C PRO A 468 -1.51 -14.95 22.78
N PRO A 469 -0.81 -15.84 23.49
CA PRO A 469 -1.42 -16.94 24.24
C PRO A 469 -2.32 -16.43 25.37
N SER A 470 -3.25 -17.26 25.85
CA SER A 470 -4.24 -16.88 26.87
C SER A 470 -3.64 -16.28 28.14
N ASN A 471 -2.41 -16.68 28.51
CA ASN A 471 -1.75 -16.13 29.68
C ASN A 471 -1.38 -14.64 29.51
N GLN A 472 -0.96 -14.25 28.32
CA GLN A 472 -0.59 -12.88 28.00
C GLN A 472 -1.80 -11.99 27.66
N ARG A 473 -2.94 -12.57 27.29
CA ARG A 473 -4.19 -11.81 27.03
C ARG A 473 -4.97 -11.47 28.29
N LYS A 474 -4.56 -12.05 29.43
CA LYS A 474 -5.26 -11.80 30.70
C LYS A 474 -5.07 -10.36 31.15
N GLN A 475 -6.14 -9.64 31.37
CA GLN A 475 -6.14 -8.29 31.93
C GLN A 475 -6.61 -8.32 33.40
N LEU A 476 -6.05 -7.42 34.20
CA LEU A 476 -6.59 -7.08 35.51
C LEU A 476 -7.77 -6.13 35.29
N ILE A 477 -8.98 -6.61 35.51
CA ILE A 477 -10.21 -5.80 35.41
C ILE A 477 -10.66 -5.43 36.83
#